data_a69ee516c6f4374ff4dfa835d58a34da
#
_entry.id   a69ee516c6f4374ff4dfa835d58a34da
#
_cell.length_a   1.000
_cell.length_b   1.000
_cell.length_c   1.000
_cell.angle_alpha   90.00
_cell.angle_beta   90.00
_cell.angle_gamma   90.00
#
_symmetry.space_group_name_H-M   'P 1'
#
loop_
_entity.id
_entity.type
_entity.pdbx_description
1 polymer ?
#
loop_
_entity_poly.entity_id
_entity_poly.type
_entity_poly.pdbx_seq_one_letter_code
_entity_poly.pdbx_strand_id
1 'polypeptide(L)'
;SFKVKQTFPNAQPEIVFAKESLDVPAEGGPFQIEYTIENPVANATLSAKCNDSWITDIDTKTAGVISFNVTKNETAEKREAIIEVSYADIQPAPSFTVKQAARPEEAFTITISDITTKTFRTTVRPGDQEMYYLLNIIPSRGCRRFQDG
;
A
#
# COMPACT_ATOMS: atom_id res chain seq x y z
N SER A 1 59.19 -6.21 -9.20
CA SER A 1 58.10 -6.32 -8.22
C SER A 1 56.82 -6.75 -8.94
N PHE A 2 56.48 -8.03 -8.87
CA PHE A 2 55.20 -8.56 -9.38
C PHE A 2 54.12 -8.27 -8.35
N LYS A 3 53.15 -7.40 -8.69
CA LYS A 3 51.89 -7.29 -7.92
C LYS A 3 50.96 -8.39 -8.39
N VAL A 4 50.83 -9.47 -7.68
CA VAL A 4 49.79 -10.46 -7.86
C VAL A 4 48.49 -9.80 -7.41
N LYS A 5 47.61 -9.45 -8.36
CA LYS A 5 46.24 -9.09 -8.09
C LYS A 5 45.50 -10.39 -7.76
N GLN A 6 45.35 -10.69 -6.49
CA GLN A 6 44.58 -11.85 -6.03
C GLN A 6 43.12 -11.50 -6.29
N THR A 7 42.60 -11.97 -7.39
CA THR A 7 41.16 -12.05 -7.64
C THR A 7 40.68 -13.22 -6.76
N PHE A 8 39.81 -12.94 -5.82
CA PHE A 8 39.06 -13.96 -5.09
C PHE A 8 38.05 -14.55 -6.07
N PRO A 9 38.22 -15.73 -6.62
CA PRO A 9 37.23 -16.34 -7.48
C PRO A 9 36.21 -17.01 -6.59
N ASN A 10 35.24 -16.29 -6.11
CA ASN A 10 33.98 -16.83 -5.62
C ASN A 10 33.20 -15.82 -4.72
N ALA A 11 33.17 -14.58 -5.09
CA ALA A 11 32.16 -13.71 -4.49
C ALA A 11 30.79 -14.23 -4.96
N GLN A 12 29.97 -14.71 -4.03
CA GLN A 12 28.63 -15.18 -4.33
C GLN A 12 27.79 -14.01 -4.88
N PRO A 13 26.87 -14.28 -5.79
CA PRO A 13 25.92 -13.26 -6.22
C PRO A 13 25.05 -12.82 -5.04
N GLU A 14 24.77 -11.53 -4.97
CA GLU A 14 23.91 -10.95 -3.93
C GLU A 14 22.91 -9.99 -4.58
N ILE A 15 21.66 -10.02 -4.12
CA ILE A 15 20.64 -9.05 -4.51
C ILE A 15 20.43 -8.08 -3.37
N VAL A 16 20.62 -6.80 -3.66
CA VAL A 16 20.40 -5.71 -2.72
C VAL A 16 19.18 -4.91 -3.19
N PHE A 17 18.12 -4.93 -2.40
CA PHE A 17 16.92 -4.10 -2.66
C PHE A 17 17.14 -2.68 -2.16
N ALA A 18 16.60 -1.70 -2.87
CA ALA A 18 16.61 -0.31 -2.43
C ALA A 18 15.87 -0.10 -1.10
N LYS A 19 14.91 -1.00 -0.81
CA LYS A 19 14.14 -1.03 0.44
C LYS A 19 13.79 -2.48 0.79
N GLU A 20 13.84 -2.82 2.07
CA GLU A 20 13.41 -4.14 2.57
C GLU A 20 11.88 -4.26 2.64
N SER A 21 11.18 -3.13 2.72
CA SER A 21 9.72 -3.09 2.70
C SER A 21 9.19 -1.89 1.93
N LEU A 22 8.00 -2.05 1.33
CA LEU A 22 7.29 -1.02 0.59
C LEU A 22 5.89 -0.84 1.18
N ASP A 23 5.61 0.38 1.67
CA ASP A 23 4.27 0.76 2.14
C ASP A 23 3.44 1.24 0.95
N VAL A 24 2.24 0.68 0.80
CA VAL A 24 1.32 1.01 -0.28
C VAL A 24 -0.05 1.40 0.29
N PRO A 25 -0.78 2.32 -0.37
CA PRO A 25 -2.10 2.74 0.08
C PRO A 25 -3.16 1.64 -0.10
N ALA A 26 -4.30 1.81 0.55
CA ALA A 26 -5.43 0.87 0.45
C ALA A 26 -5.97 0.74 -0.98
N GLU A 27 -5.94 1.81 -1.76
CA GLU A 27 -6.43 1.84 -3.15
C GLU A 27 -5.65 0.90 -4.07
N GLY A 28 -4.42 0.54 -3.69
CA GLY A 28 -3.55 -0.27 -4.52
C GLY A 28 -3.05 0.47 -5.77
N GLY A 29 -2.75 -0.26 -6.82
CA GLY A 29 -2.24 0.26 -8.08
C GLY A 29 -0.90 -0.36 -8.48
N PRO A 30 -0.23 0.18 -9.51
CA PRO A 30 1.08 -0.28 -9.95
C PRO A 30 2.19 0.26 -9.06
N PHE A 31 3.11 -0.63 -8.68
CA PHE A 31 4.29 -0.32 -7.87
C PHE A 31 5.53 -0.96 -8.47
N GLN A 32 6.68 -0.48 -8.05
CA GLN A 32 7.97 -1.04 -8.42
C GLN A 32 8.97 -0.92 -7.28
N ILE A 33 9.94 -1.81 -7.25
CA ILE A 33 11.10 -1.75 -6.38
C ILE A 33 12.36 -1.87 -7.19
N GLU A 34 13.36 -1.06 -6.84
CA GLU A 34 14.67 -1.11 -7.46
C GLU A 34 15.56 -2.12 -6.70
N TYR A 35 16.43 -2.79 -7.44
CA TYR A 35 17.42 -3.69 -6.90
C TYR A 35 18.75 -3.60 -7.66
N THR A 36 19.81 -4.03 -7.04
CA THR A 36 21.12 -4.23 -7.66
C THR A 36 21.56 -5.66 -7.45
N ILE A 37 22.32 -6.19 -8.40
CA ILE A 37 22.96 -7.51 -8.29
C ILE A 37 24.45 -7.27 -8.16
N GLU A 38 25.01 -7.66 -7.03
CA GLU A 38 26.45 -7.71 -6.85
C GLU A 38 26.98 -9.06 -7.32
N ASN A 39 28.15 -9.08 -7.95
CA ASN A 39 28.77 -10.27 -8.55
C ASN A 39 27.83 -11.07 -9.47
N PRO A 40 27.28 -10.44 -10.53
CA PRO A 40 26.29 -11.10 -11.37
C PRO A 40 26.83 -12.33 -12.07
N VAL A 41 26.00 -13.37 -12.16
CA VAL A 41 26.33 -14.62 -12.87
C VAL A 41 25.92 -14.49 -14.34
N ALA A 42 26.82 -14.84 -15.24
CA ALA A 42 26.55 -14.80 -16.67
C ALA A 42 25.39 -15.73 -17.05
N ASN A 43 24.47 -15.21 -17.87
CA ASN A 43 23.25 -15.90 -18.34
C ASN A 43 22.25 -16.30 -17.23
N ALA A 44 22.43 -15.86 -15.98
CA ALA A 44 21.41 -16.06 -14.96
C ALA A 44 20.25 -15.10 -15.19
N THR A 45 19.04 -15.61 -15.01
CA THR A 45 17.80 -14.83 -15.10
C THR A 45 17.21 -14.63 -13.71
N LEU A 46 16.67 -13.45 -13.48
CA LEU A 46 15.94 -13.13 -12.26
C LEU A 46 14.46 -13.42 -12.46
N SER A 47 13.84 -14.04 -11.48
CA SER A 47 12.40 -14.21 -11.39
C SER A 47 11.90 -13.84 -10.01
N ALA A 48 10.64 -13.41 -9.91
CA ALA A 48 10.01 -13.07 -8.65
C ALA A 48 8.63 -13.71 -8.57
N LYS A 49 8.22 -14.09 -7.36
CA LYS A 49 6.90 -14.69 -7.11
C LYS A 49 6.33 -14.19 -5.78
N CYS A 50 5.00 -14.20 -5.69
CA CYS A 50 4.25 -13.96 -4.47
C CYS A 50 3.13 -15.01 -4.37
N ASN A 51 2.84 -15.49 -3.17
CA ASN A 51 1.75 -16.43 -2.93
C ASN A 51 0.42 -15.73 -2.65
N ASP A 52 0.46 -14.43 -2.35
CA ASP A 52 -0.72 -13.64 -2.04
C ASP A 52 -1.43 -13.18 -3.32
N SER A 53 -2.69 -13.53 -3.48
CA SER A 53 -3.50 -13.26 -4.68
C SER A 53 -3.76 -11.78 -4.96
N TRP A 54 -3.51 -10.92 -3.99
CA TRP A 54 -3.68 -9.47 -4.13
C TRP A 54 -2.45 -8.74 -4.70
N ILE A 55 -1.34 -9.47 -4.87
CA ILE A 55 -0.18 -9.04 -5.66
C ILE A 55 -0.25 -9.73 -7.02
N THR A 56 -0.33 -8.96 -8.10
CA THR A 56 -0.49 -9.47 -9.48
C THR A 56 0.53 -8.84 -10.42
N ASP A 57 0.62 -9.35 -11.63
CA ASP A 57 1.41 -8.76 -12.73
C ASP A 57 2.89 -8.52 -12.37
N ILE A 58 3.51 -9.46 -11.63
CA ILE A 58 4.92 -9.35 -11.28
C ILE A 58 5.75 -9.48 -12.56
N ASP A 59 6.53 -8.44 -12.86
CA ASP A 59 7.39 -8.38 -14.04
C ASP A 59 8.83 -8.03 -13.64
N THR A 60 9.77 -8.82 -14.15
CA THR A 60 11.21 -8.69 -13.91
C THR A 60 12.01 -8.44 -15.20
N LYS A 61 11.34 -8.10 -16.31
CA LYS A 61 12.00 -7.92 -17.63
C LYS A 61 12.88 -6.69 -17.69
N THR A 62 12.58 -5.67 -16.88
CA THR A 62 13.42 -4.48 -16.80
C THR A 62 14.53 -4.71 -15.79
N ALA A 63 15.78 -4.68 -16.26
CA ALA A 63 16.93 -4.88 -15.39
C ALA A 63 16.97 -3.83 -14.27
N GLY A 64 17.21 -4.27 -13.04
CA GLY A 64 17.28 -3.40 -11.86
C GLY A 64 15.94 -2.99 -11.26
N VAL A 65 14.82 -3.48 -11.82
CA VAL A 65 13.47 -3.13 -11.35
C VAL A 65 12.58 -4.37 -11.32
N ILE A 66 11.83 -4.54 -10.26
CA ILE A 66 10.71 -5.48 -10.18
C ILE A 66 9.44 -4.63 -10.10
N SER A 67 8.56 -4.76 -11.08
CA SER A 67 7.24 -4.11 -11.08
C SER A 67 6.15 -5.12 -10.77
N PHE A 68 5.07 -4.65 -10.13
CA PHE A 68 3.92 -5.46 -9.78
C PHE A 68 2.69 -4.57 -9.57
N ASN A 69 1.52 -5.19 -9.57
CA ASN A 69 0.28 -4.50 -9.28
C ASN A 69 -0.29 -4.99 -7.94
N VAL A 70 -0.83 -4.06 -7.17
CA VAL A 70 -1.46 -4.31 -5.87
C VAL A 70 -2.96 -4.05 -6.00
N THR A 71 -3.79 -5.04 -5.69
CA THR A 71 -5.24 -4.85 -5.72
C THR A 71 -5.71 -4.03 -4.52
N LYS A 72 -6.84 -3.36 -4.65
CA LYS A 72 -7.44 -2.57 -3.56
C LYS A 72 -7.68 -3.41 -2.31
N ASN A 73 -7.38 -2.85 -1.14
CA ASN A 73 -7.73 -3.43 0.14
C ASN A 73 -9.08 -2.86 0.60
N GLU A 74 -10.09 -3.69 0.55
CA GLU A 74 -11.47 -3.32 0.94
C GLU A 74 -11.74 -3.59 2.43
N THR A 75 -10.74 -4.13 3.16
CA THR A 75 -10.89 -4.48 4.57
C THR A 75 -10.42 -3.36 5.48
N ALA A 76 -10.93 -3.34 6.70
CA ALA A 76 -10.48 -2.42 7.75
C ALA A 76 -9.13 -2.81 8.38
N GLU A 77 -8.47 -3.84 7.84
CA GLU A 77 -7.20 -4.33 8.35
C GLU A 77 -6.07 -4.12 7.35
N LYS A 78 -4.89 -3.81 7.87
CA LYS A 78 -3.66 -3.82 7.08
C LYS A 78 -3.31 -5.25 6.68
N ARG A 79 -2.66 -5.39 5.51
CA ARG A 79 -2.16 -6.70 5.06
C ARG A 79 -0.73 -6.61 4.56
N GLU A 80 -0.02 -7.72 4.64
CA GLU A 80 1.38 -7.82 4.23
C GLU A 80 1.55 -9.01 3.31
N ALA A 81 2.42 -8.88 2.31
CA ALA A 81 2.82 -9.94 1.41
C ALA A 81 4.34 -9.95 1.25
N ILE A 82 4.90 -11.13 1.03
CA ILE A 82 6.31 -11.32 0.75
C ILE A 82 6.48 -11.67 -0.72
N ILE A 83 7.31 -10.89 -1.42
CA ILE A 83 7.75 -11.21 -2.77
C ILE A 83 9.12 -11.85 -2.68
N GLU A 84 9.20 -13.13 -3.04
CA GLU A 84 10.44 -13.90 -3.09
C GLU A 84 11.08 -13.74 -4.47
N VAL A 85 12.38 -13.56 -4.49
CA VAL A 85 13.17 -13.40 -5.72
C VAL A 85 14.13 -14.57 -5.86
N SER A 86 14.19 -15.16 -7.04
CA SER A 86 15.12 -16.25 -7.38
C SER A 86 16.13 -15.76 -8.40
N TYR A 87 17.40 -15.98 -8.13
CA TYR A 87 18.52 -15.66 -9.01
C TYR A 87 19.71 -16.55 -8.69
N ALA A 88 20.25 -17.27 -9.69
CA ALA A 88 21.50 -18.04 -9.61
C ALA A 88 21.65 -18.88 -8.33
N ASP A 89 20.59 -19.58 -7.92
CA ASP A 89 20.57 -20.48 -6.74
C ASP A 89 20.97 -19.82 -5.41
N ILE A 90 20.80 -18.50 -5.27
CA ILE A 90 21.04 -17.80 -4.00
C ILE A 90 20.15 -18.40 -2.91
N GLN A 91 20.76 -18.77 -1.78
CA GLN A 91 20.07 -19.29 -0.61
C GLN A 91 20.52 -18.56 0.66
N PRO A 92 19.60 -18.14 1.53
CA PRO A 92 18.14 -18.15 1.34
C PRO A 92 17.71 -17.23 0.19
N ALA A 93 16.53 -17.52 -0.39
CA ALA A 93 15.98 -16.67 -1.46
C ALA A 93 15.80 -15.24 -0.96
N PRO A 94 16.37 -14.24 -1.65
CA PRO A 94 16.17 -12.85 -1.29
C PRO A 94 14.69 -12.48 -1.43
N SER A 95 14.20 -11.61 -0.55
CA SER A 95 12.79 -11.22 -0.52
C SER A 95 12.62 -9.81 0.00
N PHE A 96 11.47 -9.20 -0.31
CA PHE A 96 11.03 -7.94 0.28
C PHE A 96 9.55 -8.01 0.65
N THR A 97 9.12 -7.14 1.57
CA THR A 97 7.75 -7.13 2.08
C THR A 97 6.95 -5.96 1.48
N VAL A 98 5.74 -6.24 1.01
CA VAL A 98 4.76 -5.22 0.63
C VAL A 98 3.74 -5.09 1.75
N LYS A 99 3.57 -3.89 2.29
CA LYS A 99 2.64 -3.58 3.39
C LYS A 99 1.54 -2.68 2.87
N GLN A 100 0.32 -3.18 2.82
CA GLN A 100 -0.81 -2.39 2.36
C GLN A 100 -1.65 -1.86 3.52
N ALA A 101 -1.96 -0.56 3.46
CA ALA A 101 -2.83 0.08 4.43
C ALA A 101 -4.24 -0.55 4.42
N ALA A 102 -4.90 -0.47 5.57
CA ALA A 102 -6.33 -0.75 5.68
C ALA A 102 -7.15 0.26 4.86
N ARG A 103 -8.35 -0.13 4.44
CA ARG A 103 -9.33 0.83 3.91
C ARG A 103 -9.54 1.95 4.94
N PRO A 104 -9.48 3.23 4.53
CA PRO A 104 -9.85 4.32 5.43
C PRO A 104 -11.28 4.12 5.94
N GLU A 105 -11.50 4.36 7.22
CA GLU A 105 -12.87 4.43 7.73
C GLU A 105 -13.60 5.55 7.00
N GLU A 106 -14.70 5.20 6.34
CA GLU A 106 -15.54 6.22 5.71
C GLU A 106 -16.21 7.03 6.81
N ALA A 107 -15.92 8.34 6.83
CA ALA A 107 -16.61 9.25 7.69
C ALA A 107 -18.12 9.19 7.39
N PHE A 108 -18.97 9.24 8.43
CA PHE A 108 -20.41 9.33 8.24
C PHE A 108 -20.79 10.61 7.49
N THR A 109 -21.78 10.52 6.62
CA THR A 109 -22.30 11.67 5.89
C THR A 109 -23.58 12.17 6.58
N ILE A 110 -23.61 13.46 6.92
CA ILE A 110 -24.82 14.15 7.40
C ILE A 110 -25.37 14.99 6.28
N THR A 111 -26.59 14.69 5.84
CA THR A 111 -27.32 15.51 4.89
C THR A 111 -28.49 16.18 5.60
N ILE A 112 -28.59 17.50 5.49
CA ILE A 112 -29.72 18.28 5.99
C ILE A 112 -30.55 18.75 4.80
N SER A 113 -31.81 18.37 4.78
CA SER A 113 -32.77 18.73 3.70
C SER A 113 -34.09 19.17 4.27
N ASP A 114 -34.97 19.62 3.40
CA ASP A 114 -36.37 20.02 3.75
C ASP A 114 -36.41 21.01 4.88
N ILE A 115 -35.54 22.05 4.84
CA ILE A 115 -35.45 23.07 5.87
C ILE A 115 -36.67 24.01 5.77
N THR A 116 -37.46 24.07 6.83
CA THR A 116 -38.55 25.03 6.99
C THR A 116 -38.29 25.88 8.21
N THR A 117 -39.18 26.85 8.49
CA THR A 117 -39.09 27.68 9.69
C THR A 117 -39.30 26.90 11.00
N LYS A 118 -39.79 25.67 10.92
CA LYS A 118 -40.16 24.88 12.10
C LYS A 118 -39.55 23.46 12.08
N THR A 119 -39.18 22.97 10.92
CA THR A 119 -38.71 21.57 10.74
C THR A 119 -37.53 21.47 9.76
N PHE A 120 -36.75 20.45 9.90
CA PHE A 120 -35.76 20.04 8.92
C PHE A 120 -35.66 18.52 8.96
N ARG A 121 -35.20 17.94 7.87
CA ARG A 121 -34.88 16.51 7.80
C ARG A 121 -33.37 16.33 7.87
N THR A 122 -32.91 15.48 8.77
CA THR A 122 -31.51 15.04 8.83
C THR A 122 -31.43 13.58 8.44
N THR A 123 -30.59 13.27 7.49
CA THR A 123 -30.23 11.90 7.13
C THR A 123 -28.77 11.68 7.50
N VAL A 124 -28.51 10.72 8.36
CA VAL A 124 -27.16 10.27 8.71
C VAL A 124 -26.94 8.93 8.05
N ARG A 125 -25.91 8.84 7.22
CA ARG A 125 -25.45 7.59 6.63
C ARG A 125 -24.09 7.26 7.24
N PRO A 126 -23.99 6.22 8.07
CA PRO A 126 -22.72 5.73 8.56
C PRO A 126 -21.92 5.12 7.39
N GLY A 127 -20.62 5.35 7.38
CA GLY A 127 -19.72 4.67 6.47
C GLY A 127 -19.57 3.18 6.82
N ASP A 128 -19.67 2.86 8.10
CA ASP A 128 -19.71 1.49 8.61
C ASP A 128 -21.07 1.21 9.27
N GLN A 129 -21.75 0.14 8.84
CA GLN A 129 -23.08 -0.22 9.34
C GLN A 129 -23.04 -0.92 10.71
N GLU A 130 -21.86 -1.34 11.17
CA GLU A 130 -21.68 -1.98 12.48
C GLU A 130 -21.33 -0.98 13.59
N MET A 131 -21.07 0.27 13.26
CA MET A 131 -20.81 1.33 14.25
C MET A 131 -22.09 1.92 14.84
N TYR A 132 -22.08 2.11 16.15
CA TYR A 132 -23.13 2.84 16.86
C TYR A 132 -22.84 4.33 16.87
N TYR A 133 -23.80 5.13 16.41
CA TYR A 133 -23.70 6.59 16.38
C TYR A 133 -24.68 7.23 17.34
N LEU A 134 -24.23 8.18 18.13
CA LEU A 134 -25.10 9.03 18.94
C LEU A 134 -25.26 10.38 18.25
N LEU A 135 -26.44 10.63 17.69
CA LEU A 135 -26.78 11.95 17.14
C LEU A 135 -27.47 12.78 18.24
N ASN A 136 -26.85 13.86 18.67
CA ASN A 136 -27.44 14.81 19.60
C ASN A 136 -27.76 16.13 18.87
N ILE A 137 -29.03 16.47 18.78
CA ILE A 137 -29.50 17.74 18.18
C ILE A 137 -29.75 18.72 19.33
N ILE A 138 -28.87 19.71 19.46
CA ILE A 138 -28.98 20.73 20.47
C ILE A 138 -29.68 21.97 19.83
N PRO A 139 -30.89 22.34 20.25
CA PRO A 139 -31.51 23.56 19.75
C PRO A 139 -30.72 24.79 20.26
N SER A 140 -30.16 25.58 19.35
CA SER A 140 -29.54 26.85 19.73
C SER A 140 -30.62 27.82 20.15
N ARG A 141 -30.64 28.17 21.41
CA ARG A 141 -31.46 29.31 21.88
C ARG A 141 -30.83 30.59 21.34
N GLY A 142 -31.45 31.22 20.33
CA GLY A 142 -31.13 32.57 19.94
C GLY A 142 -30.73 32.81 18.49
N CYS A 143 -31.58 32.47 17.54
CA CYS A 143 -31.62 33.28 16.31
C CYS A 143 -32.31 34.61 16.66
N ARG A 144 -31.54 35.62 17.05
CA ARG A 144 -32.07 37.00 17.11
C ARG A 144 -32.39 37.39 15.66
N ARG A 145 -33.66 37.75 15.41
CA ARG A 145 -34.03 38.45 14.16
C ARG A 145 -33.20 39.72 14.11
N PHE A 146 -32.40 39.86 13.06
CA PHE A 146 -32.00 41.18 12.61
C PHE A 146 -33.26 41.83 12.07
N GLN A 147 -33.76 42.84 12.75
CA GLN A 147 -34.73 43.79 12.20
C GLN A 147 -33.87 44.81 11.47
N ASP A 148 -33.96 44.77 10.14
CA ASP A 148 -33.56 45.91 9.32
C ASP A 148 -34.51 47.06 9.63
N GLY A 149 -33.94 48.17 10.14
CA GLY A 149 -34.59 49.44 10.27
C GLY A 149 -34.31 50.33 9.05
#